data_2e000b09ded6b34fe454fd99aa3c8fdc
#
_entry.id   2e000b09ded6b34fe454fd99aa3c8fdc
#
_cell.length_a   1.000
_cell.length_b   1.000
_cell.length_c   1.000
_cell.angle_alpha   90.00
_cell.angle_beta   90.00
_cell.angle_gamma   90.00
#
_symmetry.space_group_name_H-M   'P 1'
#
loop_
_entity.id
_entity.type
_entity.pdbx_description
1 polymer ?
#
loop_
_entity_poly.entity_id
_entity_poly.type
_entity_poly.pdbx_seq_one_letter_code
_entity_poly.pdbx_strand_id
1 'polypeptide(L)'
;MSRGLGDVYKRQLWGIPSIYYGSEFGIEGKKEWGSDWPLRPCLELEDYKDALTTNPVTSVYAALGKLKAKEPALTWGEFKELHLTTQCYAYARVLDGEALVAVLNNGDSPAQLEFQLPVEVNAAEDLLADTVGAQSVMTSFDWGRMKVQLPSNYATILRLKK
;
A
#
# COMPACT_ATOMS: atom_id res chain seq x y z
N MET A 1 2.11 -13.95 -7.95
CA MET A 1 0.71 -13.49 -8.04
C MET A 1 0.45 -12.42 -6.98
N SER A 2 0.14 -11.18 -7.39
CA SER A 2 0.12 -9.99 -6.52
C SER A 2 -1.17 -9.82 -5.72
N ARG A 3 -1.75 -10.87 -5.17
CA ARG A 3 -3.03 -10.77 -4.43
C ARG A 3 -2.96 -9.96 -3.14
N GLY A 4 -1.77 -9.78 -2.56
CA GLY A 4 -1.58 -8.96 -1.36
C GLY A 4 -1.58 -7.44 -1.60
N LEU A 5 -1.15 -6.98 -2.79
CA LEU A 5 -1.08 -5.55 -3.10
C LEU A 5 -2.46 -4.89 -3.20
N GLY A 6 -3.47 -5.60 -3.75
CA GLY A 6 -4.84 -5.09 -3.81
C GLY A 6 -5.44 -4.76 -2.44
N ASP A 7 -5.08 -5.50 -1.42
CA ASP A 7 -5.56 -5.28 -0.05
C ASP A 7 -4.73 -4.23 0.70
N VAL A 8 -3.46 -4.05 0.34
CA VAL A 8 -2.55 -3.06 0.93
C VAL A 8 -3.12 -1.65 0.78
N TYR A 9 -3.59 -1.27 -0.40
CA TYR A 9 -4.09 0.09 -0.61
C TYR A 9 -5.56 0.28 -0.26
N LYS A 10 -6.38 -0.78 -0.12
CA LYS A 10 -7.76 -0.64 0.38
C LYS A 10 -7.82 0.03 1.75
N ARG A 11 -6.81 -0.17 2.60
CA ARG A 11 -6.73 0.45 3.91
C ARG A 11 -6.44 1.95 3.88
N GLN A 12 -5.99 2.48 2.75
CA GLN A 12 -5.53 3.85 2.62
C GLN A 12 -6.37 4.66 1.65
N LEU A 13 -7.17 3.98 0.84
CA LEU A 13 -8.21 4.60 0.05
C LEU A 13 -9.28 5.22 0.95
N TRP A 14 -10.06 6.10 0.37
CA TRP A 14 -11.17 6.73 1.06
C TRP A 14 -12.24 5.70 1.42
N GLY A 15 -12.61 5.65 2.70
CA GLY A 15 -13.61 4.74 3.22
C GLY A 15 -13.12 3.89 4.39
N ILE A 16 -13.97 2.98 4.84
CA ILE A 16 -13.66 2.03 5.91
C ILE A 16 -13.12 0.75 5.27
N PRO A 17 -11.86 0.39 5.53
CA PRO A 17 -11.29 -0.84 4.97
C PRO A 17 -12.01 -2.06 5.57
N SER A 18 -12.47 -2.95 4.71
CA SER A 18 -13.01 -4.25 5.09
C SER A 18 -12.06 -5.35 4.58
N ILE A 19 -11.52 -6.12 5.51
CA ILE A 19 -10.60 -7.22 5.22
C ILE A 19 -11.35 -8.52 5.47
N TYR A 20 -11.42 -9.36 4.44
CA TYR A 20 -11.96 -10.70 4.59
C TYR A 20 -10.98 -11.56 5.37
N TYR A 21 -11.49 -12.35 6.33
CA TYR A 21 -10.65 -13.20 7.19
C TYR A 21 -9.79 -14.15 6.35
N GLY A 22 -8.55 -14.37 6.77
CA GLY A 22 -7.54 -15.14 6.05
C GLY A 22 -6.74 -14.35 5.02
N SER A 23 -7.23 -13.17 4.55
CA SER A 23 -6.46 -12.30 3.66
C SER A 23 -5.18 -11.80 4.32
N GLU A 24 -5.21 -11.56 5.63
CA GLU A 24 -4.07 -11.15 6.46
C GLU A 24 -2.97 -12.22 6.54
N PHE A 25 -3.31 -13.46 6.25
CA PHE A 25 -2.37 -14.57 6.18
C PHE A 25 -2.00 -14.96 4.74
N GLY A 26 -2.63 -14.31 3.74
CA GLY A 26 -2.41 -14.62 2.33
C GLY A 26 -3.05 -15.94 1.89
N ILE A 27 -4.10 -16.39 2.59
CA ILE A 27 -4.79 -17.66 2.27
C ILE A 27 -5.45 -17.55 0.90
N GLU A 28 -5.21 -18.54 0.07
CA GLU A 28 -5.79 -18.65 -1.26
C GLU A 28 -7.03 -19.55 -1.24
N GLY A 29 -8.04 -19.14 -2.00
CA GLY A 29 -9.22 -19.96 -2.25
C GLY A 29 -9.66 -19.84 -3.71
N LYS A 30 -10.12 -20.95 -4.28
CA LYS A 30 -10.66 -20.98 -5.65
C LYS A 30 -12.13 -21.33 -5.60
N LYS A 31 -12.97 -20.51 -6.23
CA LYS A 31 -14.39 -20.79 -6.33
C LYS A 31 -14.61 -22.05 -7.15
N GLU A 32 -15.41 -22.96 -6.64
CA GLU A 32 -15.87 -24.15 -7.34
C GLU A 32 -17.28 -23.93 -7.87
N TRP A 33 -17.66 -24.74 -8.89
CA TRP A 33 -19.01 -24.68 -9.44
C TRP A 33 -20.04 -25.08 -8.37
N GLY A 34 -20.96 -24.16 -8.07
CA GLY A 34 -22.05 -24.41 -7.11
C GLY A 34 -21.66 -24.38 -5.63
N SER A 35 -20.40 -24.03 -5.31
CA SER A 35 -19.93 -23.98 -3.92
C SER A 35 -19.00 -22.81 -3.64
N ASP A 36 -19.24 -22.10 -2.53
CA ASP A 36 -18.35 -21.07 -1.98
C ASP A 36 -17.48 -21.61 -0.81
N TRP A 37 -17.63 -22.87 -0.45
CA TRP A 37 -16.86 -23.50 0.66
C TRP A 37 -15.35 -23.32 0.54
N PRO A 38 -14.72 -23.51 -0.65
CA PRO A 38 -13.28 -23.33 -0.79
C PRO A 38 -12.79 -21.90 -0.55
N LEU A 39 -13.72 -20.93 -0.56
CA LEU A 39 -13.43 -19.52 -0.25
C LEU A 39 -13.56 -19.19 1.24
N ARG A 40 -14.02 -20.17 2.05
CA ARG A 40 -14.32 -20.00 3.48
C ARG A 40 -13.66 -21.09 4.31
N PRO A 41 -12.32 -21.19 4.29
CA PRO A 41 -11.62 -22.21 5.05
C PRO A 41 -11.85 -22.02 6.54
N CYS A 42 -11.91 -23.13 7.28
CA CYS A 42 -11.80 -23.11 8.72
C CYS A 42 -10.34 -22.84 9.08
N LEU A 43 -10.08 -21.85 9.93
CA LEU A 43 -8.73 -21.46 10.34
C LEU A 43 -8.52 -21.80 11.81
N GLU A 44 -7.47 -22.55 12.09
CA GLU A 44 -6.96 -22.76 13.44
C GLU A 44 -5.95 -21.66 13.75
N LEU A 45 -6.31 -20.73 14.65
CA LEU A 45 -5.47 -19.55 14.95
C LEU A 45 -4.09 -19.93 15.48
N GLU A 46 -3.95 -21.07 16.11
CA GLU A 46 -2.65 -21.57 16.60
C GLU A 46 -1.64 -21.78 15.47
N ASP A 47 -2.10 -22.14 14.27
CA ASP A 47 -1.22 -22.31 13.09
C ASP A 47 -0.62 -20.99 12.61
N TYR A 48 -1.21 -19.85 13.00
CA TYR A 48 -0.81 -18.50 12.59
C TYR A 48 -0.21 -17.66 13.73
N LYS A 49 0.04 -18.24 14.91
CA LYS A 49 0.54 -17.50 16.08
C LYS A 49 1.84 -16.72 15.80
N ASP A 50 2.71 -17.26 14.97
CA ASP A 50 3.98 -16.64 14.62
C ASP A 50 3.95 -15.83 13.31
N ALA A 51 2.75 -15.66 12.71
CA ALA A 51 2.59 -15.06 11.38
C ALA A 51 3.15 -13.63 11.28
N LEU A 52 3.16 -12.86 12.36
CA LEU A 52 3.76 -11.51 12.36
C LEU A 52 5.26 -11.50 12.01
N THR A 53 5.96 -12.60 12.28
CA THR A 53 7.40 -12.72 12.05
C THR A 53 7.74 -13.63 10.88
N THR A 54 6.88 -14.57 10.56
CA THR A 54 7.13 -15.62 9.55
C THR A 54 6.39 -15.40 8.24
N ASN A 55 5.30 -14.63 8.25
CA ASN A 55 4.47 -14.40 7.08
C ASN A 55 4.60 -12.95 6.58
N PRO A 56 5.19 -12.72 5.39
CA PRO A 56 5.39 -11.38 4.85
C PRO A 56 4.08 -10.62 4.61
N VAL A 57 2.99 -11.31 4.29
CA VAL A 57 1.67 -10.69 4.10
C VAL A 57 1.18 -10.12 5.42
N THR A 58 1.22 -10.91 6.49
CA THR A 58 0.81 -10.47 7.84
C THR A 58 1.67 -9.29 8.34
N SER A 59 2.98 -9.32 8.08
CA SER A 59 3.89 -8.23 8.44
C SER A 59 3.50 -6.91 7.76
N VAL A 60 3.18 -6.94 6.46
CA VAL A 60 2.74 -5.75 5.71
C VAL A 60 1.39 -5.25 6.24
N TYR A 61 0.42 -6.14 6.51
CA TYR A 61 -0.87 -5.74 7.10
C TYR A 61 -0.68 -5.04 8.45
N ALA A 62 0.19 -5.57 9.30
CA ALA A 62 0.49 -4.98 10.60
C ALA A 62 1.19 -3.61 10.45
N ALA A 63 2.15 -3.50 9.52
CA ALA A 63 2.84 -2.24 9.21
C ALA A 63 1.87 -1.14 8.77
N LEU A 64 0.98 -1.47 7.83
CA LEU A 64 -0.04 -0.54 7.34
C LEU A 64 -1.05 -0.12 8.42
N GLY A 65 -1.44 -1.06 9.29
CA GLY A 65 -2.28 -0.75 10.45
C GLY A 65 -1.62 0.23 11.41
N LYS A 66 -0.34 0.03 11.71
CA LYS A 66 0.46 0.94 12.54
C LYS A 66 0.63 2.32 11.89
N LEU A 67 0.94 2.36 10.58
CA LEU A 67 1.04 3.62 9.83
C LEU A 67 -0.28 4.37 9.86
N LYS A 68 -1.42 3.71 9.58
CA LYS A 68 -2.73 4.37 9.63
C LYS A 68 -3.07 4.92 11.00
N ALA A 69 -2.67 4.26 12.07
CA ALA A 69 -2.88 4.74 13.44
C ALA A 69 -1.97 5.92 13.80
N LYS A 70 -0.74 5.94 13.25
CA LYS A 70 0.27 6.97 13.53
C LYS A 70 0.11 8.22 12.68
N GLU A 71 -0.35 8.08 11.43
CA GLU A 71 -0.40 9.14 10.42
C GLU A 71 -1.84 9.68 10.25
N PRO A 72 -2.20 10.81 10.89
CA PRO A 72 -3.54 11.38 10.79
C PRO A 72 -3.99 11.66 9.35
N ALA A 73 -3.05 12.02 8.46
CA ALA A 73 -3.34 12.27 7.06
C ALA A 73 -3.95 11.04 6.36
N LEU A 74 -3.57 9.80 6.73
CA LEU A 74 -4.17 8.58 6.18
C LEU A 74 -5.64 8.37 6.59
N THR A 75 -6.08 9.04 7.65
CA THR A 75 -7.47 8.95 8.15
C THR A 75 -8.28 10.17 7.77
N TRP A 76 -7.76 11.36 7.99
CA TRP A 76 -8.49 12.63 7.89
C TRP A 76 -8.06 13.52 6.72
N GLY A 77 -6.93 13.20 6.05
CA GLY A 77 -6.42 14.00 4.94
C GLY A 77 -7.36 14.02 3.74
N GLU A 78 -7.33 15.12 2.99
CA GLU A 78 -7.99 15.21 1.69
C GLU A 78 -7.40 14.21 0.71
N PHE A 79 -8.23 13.50 -0.01
CA PHE A 79 -7.80 12.57 -1.06
C PHE A 79 -7.58 13.30 -2.38
N LYS A 80 -6.43 13.08 -3.02
CA LYS A 80 -6.11 13.61 -4.36
C LYS A 80 -5.51 12.49 -5.22
N GLU A 81 -6.17 12.16 -6.33
CA GLU A 81 -5.59 11.29 -7.34
C GLU A 81 -4.45 12.02 -8.05
N LEU A 82 -3.31 11.35 -8.20
CA LEU A 82 -2.11 11.92 -8.83
C LEU A 82 -1.77 11.25 -10.15
N HIS A 83 -1.98 9.95 -10.24
CA HIS A 83 -1.66 9.16 -11.44
C HIS A 83 -2.51 7.91 -11.49
N LEU A 84 -3.07 7.59 -12.66
CA LEU A 84 -3.84 6.38 -12.88
C LEU A 84 -3.56 5.82 -14.27
N THR A 85 -3.15 4.56 -14.31
CA THR A 85 -3.07 3.73 -15.53
C THR A 85 -3.65 2.34 -15.25
N THR A 86 -3.61 1.45 -16.20
CA THR A 86 -4.09 0.08 -16.03
C THR A 86 -3.33 -0.69 -14.93
N GLN A 87 -2.03 -0.40 -14.76
CA GLN A 87 -1.16 -1.13 -13.84
C GLN A 87 -0.62 -0.27 -12.70
N CYS A 88 -0.60 1.05 -12.84
CA CYS A 88 0.00 1.94 -11.85
C CYS A 88 -1.02 2.92 -11.30
N TYR A 89 -0.91 3.17 -10.00
CA TYR A 89 -1.75 4.14 -9.31
C TYR A 89 -0.94 4.96 -8.31
N ALA A 90 -1.21 6.26 -8.26
CA ALA A 90 -0.69 7.12 -7.21
C ALA A 90 -1.77 8.09 -6.73
N TYR A 91 -1.84 8.29 -5.41
CA TYR A 91 -2.72 9.26 -4.78
C TYR A 91 -2.07 9.88 -3.55
N ALA A 92 -2.50 11.09 -3.22
CA ALA A 92 -2.08 11.78 -2.00
C ALA A 92 -3.19 11.82 -0.96
N ARG A 93 -2.76 11.88 0.30
CA ARG A 93 -3.57 12.26 1.46
C ARG A 93 -2.95 13.51 2.05
N VAL A 94 -3.68 14.63 2.00
CA VAL A 94 -3.17 15.94 2.40
C VAL A 94 -3.89 16.41 3.67
N LEU A 95 -3.13 16.76 4.70
CA LEU A 95 -3.64 17.28 5.96
C LEU A 95 -2.70 18.37 6.47
N ASP A 96 -3.25 19.57 6.77
CA ASP A 96 -2.52 20.70 7.36
C ASP A 96 -1.23 21.09 6.62
N GLY A 97 -1.22 20.95 5.29
CA GLY A 97 -0.08 21.26 4.42
C GLY A 97 0.99 20.18 4.36
N GLU A 98 0.81 19.07 5.06
CA GLU A 98 1.60 17.85 4.91
C GLU A 98 0.92 16.87 3.95
N ALA A 99 1.71 16.07 3.23
CA ALA A 99 1.17 15.09 2.32
C ALA A 99 1.87 13.73 2.44
N LEU A 100 1.06 12.68 2.42
CA LEU A 100 1.49 11.31 2.22
C LEU A 100 1.06 10.87 0.83
N VAL A 101 1.96 10.25 0.09
CA VAL A 101 1.69 9.73 -1.26
C VAL A 101 1.82 8.23 -1.27
N ALA A 102 0.73 7.55 -1.59
CA ALA A 102 0.78 6.13 -1.89
C ALA A 102 1.04 5.93 -3.38
N VAL A 103 1.98 5.05 -3.71
CA VAL A 103 2.36 4.71 -5.07
C VAL A 103 2.35 3.20 -5.26
N LEU A 104 1.81 2.74 -6.38
CA LEU A 104 1.58 1.34 -6.67
C LEU A 104 1.94 0.99 -8.11
N ASN A 105 2.58 -0.15 -8.28
CA ASN A 105 2.79 -0.81 -9.56
C ASN A 105 2.31 -2.26 -9.46
N ASN A 106 1.20 -2.60 -10.10
CA ASN A 106 0.67 -3.97 -10.18
C ASN A 106 1.08 -4.67 -11.49
N GLY A 107 2.03 -4.09 -12.21
CA GLY A 107 2.60 -4.67 -13.43
C GLY A 107 3.76 -5.63 -13.12
N ASP A 108 4.00 -6.56 -14.04
CA ASP A 108 5.09 -7.54 -13.93
C ASP A 108 6.47 -6.98 -14.31
N SER A 109 6.54 -5.70 -14.66
CA SER A 109 7.78 -4.99 -14.99
C SER A 109 7.93 -3.73 -14.12
N PRO A 110 9.17 -3.28 -13.84
CA PRO A 110 9.40 -2.00 -13.19
C PRO A 110 8.74 -0.86 -13.96
N ALA A 111 8.24 0.13 -13.24
CA ALA A 111 7.57 1.30 -13.79
C ALA A 111 8.14 2.60 -13.21
N GLN A 112 8.13 3.65 -14.04
CA GLN A 112 8.41 5.01 -13.61
C GLN A 112 7.11 5.80 -13.68
N LEU A 113 6.70 6.37 -12.54
CA LEU A 113 5.56 7.27 -12.45
C LEU A 113 6.06 8.70 -12.39
N GLU A 114 5.33 9.61 -13.04
CA GLU A 114 5.57 11.04 -12.96
C GLU A 114 4.23 11.76 -12.78
N PHE A 115 4.15 12.62 -11.77
CA PHE A 115 2.92 13.35 -11.45
C PHE A 115 3.20 14.68 -10.74
N GLN A 116 2.23 15.60 -10.82
CA GLN A 116 2.26 16.87 -10.10
C GLN A 116 1.93 16.64 -8.62
N LEU A 117 2.69 17.26 -7.73
CA LEU A 117 2.44 17.19 -6.30
C LEU A 117 1.42 18.23 -5.84
N PRO A 118 0.61 17.93 -4.82
CA PRO A 118 -0.36 18.85 -4.25
C PRO A 118 0.27 19.89 -3.31
N VAL A 119 1.54 19.72 -2.96
CA VAL A 119 2.32 20.58 -2.05
C VAL A 119 3.75 20.74 -2.58
N GLU A 120 4.38 21.86 -2.25
CA GLU A 120 5.79 22.09 -2.59
C GLU A 120 6.70 21.33 -1.64
N VAL A 121 7.54 20.45 -2.19
CA VAL A 121 8.47 19.59 -1.46
C VAL A 121 9.73 19.31 -2.28
N ASN A 122 10.77 18.89 -1.60
CA ASN A 122 12.07 18.56 -2.22
C ASN A 122 12.62 17.20 -1.80
N ALA A 123 11.94 16.49 -0.90
CA ALA A 123 12.35 15.16 -0.44
C ALA A 123 11.14 14.28 -0.12
N ALA A 124 11.36 12.98 -0.06
CA ALA A 124 10.39 11.99 0.39
C ALA A 124 11.08 10.94 1.28
N GLU A 125 10.33 10.48 2.28
CA GLU A 125 10.71 9.39 3.17
C GLU A 125 9.78 8.19 2.89
N ASP A 126 10.37 7.02 2.68
CA ASP A 126 9.62 5.79 2.43
C ASP A 126 9.21 5.13 3.75
N LEU A 127 7.99 5.35 4.18
CA LEU A 127 7.48 4.90 5.47
C LEU A 127 7.23 3.39 5.53
N LEU A 128 6.90 2.77 4.41
CA LEU A 128 6.59 1.35 4.40
C LEU A 128 7.87 0.52 4.27
N ALA A 129 8.80 0.91 3.41
CA ALA A 129 10.08 0.24 3.26
C ALA A 129 10.85 0.19 4.59
N ASP A 130 10.92 1.30 5.31
CA ASP A 130 11.57 1.38 6.63
C ASP A 130 10.91 0.44 7.66
N THR A 131 9.59 0.27 7.56
CA THR A 131 8.84 -0.55 8.52
C THR A 131 8.97 -2.05 8.26
N VAL A 132 9.06 -2.46 6.99
CA VAL A 132 9.14 -3.87 6.59
C VAL A 132 10.56 -4.31 6.22
N GLY A 133 11.56 -3.44 6.35
CA GLY A 133 12.96 -3.72 6.04
C GLY A 133 13.23 -3.90 4.54
N ALA A 134 12.41 -3.29 3.68
CA ALA A 134 12.58 -3.29 2.24
C ALA A 134 13.48 -2.13 1.79
N GLN A 135 13.97 -2.21 0.55
CA GLN A 135 14.71 -1.11 -0.07
C GLN A 135 13.75 0.03 -0.43
N SER A 136 14.08 1.27 0.00
CA SER A 136 13.33 2.46 -0.36
C SER A 136 13.37 2.71 -1.86
N VAL A 137 12.26 3.24 -2.38
CA VAL A 137 12.16 3.58 -3.81
C VAL A 137 12.96 4.84 -4.14
N MET A 138 13.47 4.90 -5.36
CA MET A 138 14.15 6.11 -5.85
C MET A 138 13.13 7.17 -6.25
N THR A 139 13.34 8.38 -5.76
CA THR A 139 12.50 9.55 -6.05
C THR A 139 13.35 10.71 -6.56
N SER A 140 12.79 11.53 -7.43
CA SER A 140 13.37 12.81 -7.82
C SER A 140 12.27 13.87 -7.97
N PHE A 141 12.65 15.14 -7.79
CA PHE A 141 11.73 16.26 -7.77
C PHE A 141 12.17 17.32 -8.78
N ASP A 142 11.23 17.84 -9.55
CA ASP A 142 11.46 18.89 -10.54
C ASP A 142 10.21 19.76 -10.70
N TRP A 143 10.31 21.06 -10.43
CA TRP A 143 9.23 22.05 -10.59
C TRP A 143 7.86 21.63 -10.02
N GLY A 144 7.86 21.08 -8.78
CA GLY A 144 6.65 20.60 -8.11
C GLY A 144 6.13 19.26 -8.65
N ARG A 145 6.87 18.60 -9.53
CA ARG A 145 6.59 17.24 -10.00
C ARG A 145 7.49 16.23 -9.28
N MET A 146 6.99 15.06 -9.08
CA MET A 146 7.71 13.93 -8.53
C MET A 146 7.82 12.82 -9.57
N LYS A 147 9.02 12.26 -9.70
CA LYS A 147 9.25 11.00 -10.39
C LYS A 147 9.59 9.94 -9.36
N VAL A 148 9.00 8.78 -9.49
CA VAL A 148 9.25 7.63 -8.63
C VAL A 148 9.46 6.38 -9.47
N GLN A 149 10.49 5.60 -9.15
CA GLN A 149 10.75 4.31 -9.78
C GLN A 149 10.27 3.20 -8.86
N LEU A 150 9.35 2.38 -9.36
CA LEU A 150 8.75 1.26 -8.64
C LEU A 150 9.20 -0.07 -9.26
N PRO A 151 9.63 -1.03 -8.45
CA PRO A 151 9.78 -2.41 -8.91
C PRO A 151 8.44 -2.98 -9.43
N SER A 152 8.50 -4.13 -10.10
CA SER A 152 7.30 -4.90 -10.43
C SER A 152 6.56 -5.35 -9.16
N ASN A 153 5.23 -5.38 -9.21
CA ASN A 153 4.38 -5.85 -8.11
C ASN A 153 4.72 -5.20 -6.75
N TYR A 154 4.91 -3.87 -6.75
CA TYR A 154 5.38 -3.13 -5.58
C TYR A 154 4.46 -1.96 -5.22
N ALA A 155 4.36 -1.67 -3.93
CA ALA A 155 3.65 -0.51 -3.41
C ALA A 155 4.35 0.04 -2.18
N THR A 156 4.30 1.36 -2.01
CA THR A 156 4.79 2.02 -0.80
C THR A 156 4.04 3.31 -0.48
N ILE A 157 4.35 3.88 0.69
CA ILE A 157 3.83 5.16 1.17
C ILE A 157 5.00 6.09 1.46
N LEU A 158 4.97 7.22 0.81
CA LEU A 158 6.00 8.25 0.89
C LEU A 158 5.48 9.44 1.71
N ARG A 159 6.19 9.85 2.75
CA ARG A 159 5.99 11.13 3.41
C ARG A 159 6.76 12.18 2.66
N LEU A 160 6.06 13.21 2.19
CA LEU A 160 6.68 14.35 1.53
C LEU A 160 7.28 15.32 2.55
N LYS A 161 8.48 15.83 2.28
CA LYS A 161 9.23 16.77 3.14
C LYS A 161 9.59 18.03 2.35
N LYS A 162 9.54 19.17 3.05
CA LYS A 162 10.00 20.47 2.54
C LYS A 162 11.50 20.61 2.69
#